data_d3f3d659a27130ab8e136d980bd1ac6d
#
_entry.id   d3f3d659a27130ab8e136d980bd1ac6d
#
_cell.length_a   1.000
_cell.length_b   1.000
_cell.length_c   1.000
_cell.angle_alpha   90.00
_cell.angle_beta   90.00
_cell.angle_gamma   90.00
#
_symmetry.space_group_name_H-M   'P 1'
#
loop_
_entity.id
_entity.type
_entity.pdbx_description
1 polymer ?
#
loop_
_entity_poly.entity_id
_entity_poly.type
_entity_poly.pdbx_seq_one_letter_code
_entity_poly.pdbx_strand_id
1 'polypeptide(L)'
;FPFLFSLGMITFILFVNFFLRAVDRFLGKGLNIITILEYLSLNLAWILALSVPMAVLLATLMTFGRLAEDNEINAMRASGIGFLTIMRAPLLFGSIVTMLLIYFNNYILPEMNFKARLLSGDIYRKRPDMNIEPGIFLDNLPDYSMIIGGKTKEKMTDVRIFSKGSKEAQTSIHANSGILSTLEDAFLLTLFDGEIHELEHKDYTNYRRIIFEKHIINIPAKDLLLNRRDSTSRTDREMTVPMMTKKIRNYNNRLNVVYRRLARAYSRAIGDSLRPKTIQQGYQYIQTARNVINTDTTLTHAQLRKKERSLRSLERQIKNEFNLISSYLKSRNKYAVELHKKFSIPFASIVFILIGAPLAMMARKGGFTVSTAFSLGFFIIYW
;
A
#
# COMPACT_ATOMS: atom_id res chain seq x y z
N PHE A 1 24.41 -3.09 -26.12
CA PHE A 1 23.48 -2.13 -26.71
C PHE A 1 22.01 -2.55 -26.55
N PRO A 2 21.54 -3.79 -26.89
CA PRO A 2 20.13 -4.19 -26.80
C PRO A 2 19.52 -4.02 -25.42
N PHE A 3 20.25 -4.32 -24.34
CA PHE A 3 19.75 -4.17 -22.98
C PHE A 3 19.48 -2.71 -22.61
N LEU A 4 20.39 -1.79 -22.90
CA LEU A 4 20.21 -0.36 -22.58
C LEU A 4 19.06 0.25 -23.38
N PHE A 5 18.93 -0.13 -24.65
CA PHE A 5 17.81 0.28 -25.49
C PHE A 5 16.47 -0.22 -24.92
N SER A 6 16.40 -1.52 -24.60
CA SER A 6 15.21 -2.14 -24.00
C SER A 6 14.86 -1.52 -22.65
N LEU A 7 15.86 -1.25 -21.82
CA LEU A 7 15.69 -0.62 -20.52
C LEU A 7 15.12 0.80 -20.68
N GLY A 8 15.70 1.60 -21.58
CA GLY A 8 15.22 2.95 -21.87
C GLY A 8 13.77 2.94 -22.37
N MET A 9 13.45 2.07 -23.33
CA MET A 9 12.12 1.94 -23.90
C MET A 9 11.07 1.56 -22.84
N ILE A 10 11.31 0.51 -22.09
CA ILE A 10 10.35 0.02 -21.06
C ILE A 10 10.21 1.04 -19.93
N THR A 11 11.34 1.58 -19.46
CA THR A 11 11.32 2.62 -18.43
C THR A 11 10.54 3.84 -18.89
N PHE A 12 10.72 4.27 -20.13
CA PHE A 12 10.00 5.40 -20.71
C PHE A 12 8.48 5.14 -20.75
N ILE A 13 8.05 3.98 -21.24
CA ILE A 13 6.62 3.60 -21.30
C ILE A 13 5.99 3.63 -19.89
N LEU A 14 6.64 3.00 -18.90
CA LEU A 14 6.14 2.98 -17.53
C LEU A 14 6.17 4.36 -16.89
N PHE A 15 7.21 5.15 -17.19
CA PHE A 15 7.36 6.50 -16.67
C PHE A 15 6.29 7.44 -17.24
N VAL A 16 5.98 7.38 -18.53
CA VAL A 16 4.93 8.21 -19.15
C VAL A 16 3.58 7.96 -18.49
N ASN A 17 3.21 6.68 -18.27
CA ASN A 17 1.96 6.34 -17.59
C ASN A 17 1.93 6.90 -16.14
N PHE A 18 3.04 6.78 -15.42
CA PHE A 18 3.16 7.36 -14.08
C PHE A 18 3.13 8.90 -14.13
N PHE A 19 3.87 9.49 -15.07
CA PHE A 19 3.98 10.94 -15.26
C PHE A 19 2.62 11.59 -15.51
N LEU A 20 1.82 11.04 -16.43
CA LEU A 20 0.48 11.55 -16.72
C LEU A 20 -0.39 11.59 -15.45
N ARG A 21 -0.39 10.53 -14.64
CA ARG A 21 -1.12 10.50 -13.37
C ARG A 21 -0.56 11.47 -12.32
N ALA A 22 0.74 11.70 -12.34
CA ALA A 22 1.40 12.64 -11.42
C ALA A 22 1.09 14.09 -11.82
N VAL A 23 1.11 14.37 -13.12
CA VAL A 23 0.79 15.68 -13.70
C VAL A 23 -0.63 16.09 -13.33
N ASP A 24 -1.63 15.22 -13.50
CA ASP A 24 -3.02 15.50 -13.12
C ASP A 24 -3.17 15.85 -11.62
N ARG A 25 -2.28 15.32 -10.79
CA ARG A 25 -2.29 15.61 -9.35
C ARG A 25 -1.64 16.94 -8.97
N PHE A 26 -0.69 17.43 -9.77
CA PHE A 26 0.19 18.55 -9.38
C PHE A 26 0.09 19.77 -10.28
N LEU A 27 -0.38 19.61 -11.53
CA LEU A 27 -0.54 20.73 -12.48
C LEU A 27 -1.62 21.71 -12.00
N GLY A 28 -1.32 22.98 -12.14
CA GLY A 28 -2.22 24.06 -11.71
C GLY A 28 -2.20 24.38 -10.22
N LYS A 29 -1.36 23.70 -9.44
CA LYS A 29 -1.36 23.75 -7.97
C LYS A 29 -0.26 24.64 -7.38
N GLY A 30 0.46 25.41 -8.21
CA GLY A 30 1.50 26.35 -7.74
C GLY A 30 2.63 25.70 -6.93
N LEU A 31 2.92 24.42 -7.20
CA LEU A 31 4.06 23.73 -6.59
C LEU A 31 5.35 24.15 -7.30
N ASN A 32 6.44 24.24 -6.51
CA ASN A 32 7.76 24.47 -7.09
C ASN A 32 8.14 23.29 -8.00
N ILE A 33 8.65 23.61 -9.20
CA ILE A 33 9.08 22.60 -10.19
C ILE A 33 10.12 21.64 -9.62
N ILE A 34 10.98 22.12 -8.72
CA ILE A 34 11.98 21.29 -8.02
C ILE A 34 11.32 20.19 -7.20
N THR A 35 10.22 20.50 -6.49
CA THR A 35 9.47 19.52 -5.71
C THR A 35 8.81 18.47 -6.60
N ILE A 36 8.33 18.88 -7.78
CA ILE A 36 7.75 17.96 -8.76
C ILE A 36 8.85 17.03 -9.32
N LEU A 37 10.00 17.56 -9.68
CA LEU A 37 11.14 16.78 -10.17
C LEU A 37 11.67 15.82 -9.08
N GLU A 38 11.75 16.26 -7.83
CA GLU A 38 12.12 15.40 -6.70
C GLU A 38 11.11 14.24 -6.56
N TYR A 39 9.82 14.52 -6.60
CA TYR A 39 8.78 13.48 -6.53
C TYR A 39 8.88 12.48 -7.69
N LEU A 40 9.09 12.96 -8.91
CA LEU A 40 9.24 12.10 -10.10
C LEU A 40 10.50 11.22 -9.98
N SER A 41 11.64 11.80 -9.57
CA SER A 41 12.88 11.06 -9.40
C SER A 41 12.81 9.98 -8.31
N LEU A 42 12.15 10.26 -7.18
CA LEU A 42 11.92 9.28 -6.12
C LEU A 42 11.06 8.11 -6.60
N ASN A 43 10.06 8.39 -7.43
CA ASN A 43 9.19 7.34 -7.98
C ASN A 43 9.84 6.56 -9.14
N LEU A 44 10.89 7.09 -9.77
CA LEU A 44 11.62 6.36 -10.79
C LEU A 44 12.24 5.05 -10.26
N ALA A 45 12.54 4.99 -8.97
CA ALA A 45 13.14 3.80 -8.34
C ALA A 45 12.26 2.55 -8.46
N TRP A 46 10.96 2.63 -8.19
CA TRP A 46 10.08 1.47 -8.33
C TRP A 46 9.84 1.09 -9.81
N ILE A 47 9.85 2.09 -10.71
CA ILE A 47 9.77 1.87 -12.16
C ILE A 47 11.00 1.07 -12.62
N LEU A 48 12.21 1.47 -12.21
CA LEU A 48 13.44 0.75 -12.54
C LEU A 48 13.45 -0.68 -11.98
N ALA A 49 12.96 -0.87 -10.76
CA ALA A 49 12.85 -2.22 -10.16
C ALA A 49 12.03 -3.20 -11.01
N LEU A 50 11.02 -2.70 -11.73
CA LEU A 50 10.18 -3.50 -12.63
C LEU A 50 10.74 -3.56 -14.05
N SER A 51 11.24 -2.44 -14.57
CA SER A 51 11.69 -2.36 -15.96
C SER A 51 12.96 -3.19 -16.24
N VAL A 52 13.84 -3.36 -15.24
CA VAL A 52 15.11 -4.09 -15.43
C VAL A 52 14.89 -5.57 -15.83
N PRO A 53 14.11 -6.39 -15.12
CA PRO A 53 13.87 -7.78 -15.55
C PRO A 53 13.15 -7.85 -16.90
N MET A 54 12.22 -6.94 -17.17
CA MET A 54 11.53 -6.87 -18.47
C MET A 54 12.50 -6.50 -19.61
N ALA A 55 13.40 -5.58 -19.33
CA ALA A 55 14.44 -5.18 -20.30
C ALA A 55 15.40 -6.33 -20.61
N VAL A 56 15.72 -7.15 -19.62
CA VAL A 56 16.52 -8.37 -19.83
C VAL A 56 15.79 -9.34 -20.76
N LEU A 57 14.49 -9.56 -20.59
CA LEU A 57 13.69 -10.40 -21.47
C LEU A 57 13.70 -9.85 -22.89
N LEU A 58 13.35 -8.57 -23.09
CA LEU A 58 13.29 -7.95 -24.41
C LEU A 58 14.66 -7.97 -25.08
N ALA A 59 15.72 -7.62 -24.35
CA ALA A 59 17.09 -7.67 -24.86
C ALA A 59 17.50 -9.08 -25.28
N THR A 60 17.11 -10.11 -24.52
CA THR A 60 17.37 -11.51 -24.85
C THR A 60 16.63 -11.90 -26.13
N LEU A 61 15.34 -11.58 -26.22
CA LEU A 61 14.54 -11.85 -27.40
C LEU A 61 15.10 -11.16 -28.64
N MET A 62 15.49 -9.89 -28.53
CA MET A 62 16.08 -9.14 -29.64
C MET A 62 17.43 -9.74 -30.08
N THR A 63 18.31 -10.05 -29.10
CA THR A 63 19.65 -10.56 -29.41
C THR A 63 19.58 -11.95 -30.03
N PHE A 64 18.87 -12.89 -29.40
CA PHE A 64 18.77 -14.25 -29.91
C PHE A 64 17.89 -14.36 -31.17
N GLY A 65 16.90 -13.47 -31.29
CA GLY A 65 16.09 -13.35 -32.50
C GLY A 65 16.97 -12.99 -33.72
N ARG A 66 17.80 -11.95 -33.56
CA ARG A 66 18.75 -11.53 -34.59
C ARG A 66 19.77 -12.63 -34.92
N LEU A 67 20.42 -13.23 -33.92
CA LEU A 67 21.38 -14.31 -34.13
C LEU A 67 20.75 -15.53 -34.85
N ALA A 68 19.45 -15.80 -34.60
CA ALA A 68 18.71 -16.85 -35.27
C ALA A 68 18.36 -16.50 -36.73
N GLU A 69 17.98 -15.24 -36.98
CA GLU A 69 17.65 -14.70 -38.31
C GLU A 69 18.90 -14.70 -39.24
N ASP A 70 20.02 -14.23 -38.69
CA ASP A 70 21.31 -14.20 -39.39
C ASP A 70 21.96 -15.61 -39.51
N ASN A 71 21.30 -16.68 -39.02
CA ASN A 71 21.82 -18.07 -38.97
C ASN A 71 23.13 -18.27 -38.19
N GLU A 72 23.56 -17.30 -37.41
CA GLU A 72 24.78 -17.35 -36.60
C GLU A 72 24.74 -18.50 -35.57
N ILE A 73 23.58 -18.72 -34.93
CA ILE A 73 23.38 -19.84 -33.98
C ILE A 73 23.55 -21.20 -34.69
N ASN A 74 23.06 -21.33 -35.92
CA ASN A 74 23.22 -22.55 -36.71
C ASN A 74 24.69 -22.78 -37.08
N ALA A 75 25.40 -21.72 -37.47
CA ALA A 75 26.83 -21.80 -37.78
C ALA A 75 27.67 -22.20 -36.55
N MET A 76 27.39 -21.60 -35.39
CA MET A 76 28.03 -22.00 -34.12
C MET A 76 27.76 -23.46 -33.74
N ARG A 77 26.52 -23.92 -33.93
CA ARG A 77 26.17 -25.34 -33.66
C ARG A 77 26.82 -26.32 -34.67
N ALA A 78 26.91 -25.91 -35.91
CA ALA A 78 27.59 -26.70 -36.94
C ALA A 78 29.10 -26.84 -36.67
N SER A 79 29.71 -25.82 -36.02
CA SER A 79 31.11 -25.90 -35.56
C SER A 79 31.28 -26.61 -34.21
N GLY A 80 30.26 -27.32 -33.71
CA GLY A 80 30.34 -28.11 -32.49
C GLY A 80 30.11 -27.35 -31.17
N ILE A 81 29.75 -26.06 -31.22
CA ILE A 81 29.48 -25.26 -30.02
C ILE A 81 28.12 -25.67 -29.45
N GLY A 82 28.11 -26.21 -28.25
CA GLY A 82 26.87 -26.58 -27.54
C GLY A 82 26.03 -25.40 -27.11
N PHE A 83 24.71 -25.54 -27.07
CA PHE A 83 23.76 -24.49 -26.68
C PHE A 83 24.07 -23.91 -25.30
N LEU A 84 24.42 -24.72 -24.31
CA LEU A 84 24.80 -24.27 -22.99
C LEU A 84 26.04 -23.37 -23.00
N THR A 85 26.95 -23.55 -23.94
CA THR A 85 28.12 -22.70 -24.10
C THR A 85 27.72 -21.29 -24.59
N ILE A 86 26.78 -21.25 -25.56
CA ILE A 86 26.19 -19.99 -26.06
C ILE A 86 25.48 -19.24 -24.95
N MET A 87 24.79 -19.96 -24.06
CA MET A 87 24.03 -19.38 -22.95
C MET A 87 24.88 -18.84 -21.77
N ARG A 88 26.17 -19.24 -21.68
CA ARG A 88 27.03 -18.86 -20.56
C ARG A 88 27.15 -17.34 -20.39
N ALA A 89 27.41 -16.62 -21.47
CA ALA A 89 27.57 -15.17 -21.41
C ALA A 89 26.28 -14.42 -21.01
N PRO A 90 25.10 -14.68 -21.63
CA PRO A 90 23.82 -14.12 -21.18
C PRO A 90 23.47 -14.44 -19.74
N LEU A 91 23.70 -15.70 -19.30
CA LEU A 91 23.40 -16.09 -17.91
C LEU A 91 24.31 -15.41 -16.90
N LEU A 92 25.60 -15.24 -17.22
CA LEU A 92 26.52 -14.47 -16.39
C LEU A 92 26.08 -13.02 -16.27
N PHE A 93 25.71 -12.39 -17.39
CA PHE A 93 25.17 -11.04 -17.40
C PHE A 93 23.88 -10.95 -16.56
N GLY A 94 22.92 -11.86 -16.76
CA GLY A 94 21.68 -11.93 -15.99
C GLY A 94 21.91 -12.12 -14.50
N SER A 95 22.92 -12.92 -14.12
CA SER A 95 23.31 -13.12 -12.73
C SER A 95 23.86 -11.85 -12.09
N ILE A 96 24.68 -11.10 -12.82
CA ILE A 96 25.19 -9.79 -12.36
C ILE A 96 24.03 -8.80 -12.18
N VAL A 97 23.15 -8.70 -13.19
CA VAL A 97 21.96 -7.82 -13.12
C VAL A 97 21.07 -8.20 -11.93
N THR A 98 20.87 -9.50 -11.72
CA THR A 98 20.08 -10.01 -10.58
C THR A 98 20.68 -9.58 -9.24
N MET A 99 22.01 -9.73 -9.06
CA MET A 99 22.69 -9.30 -7.84
C MET A 99 22.55 -7.79 -7.59
N LEU A 100 22.78 -6.98 -8.62
CA LEU A 100 22.61 -5.53 -8.54
C LEU A 100 21.17 -5.16 -8.19
N LEU A 101 20.19 -5.82 -8.76
CA LEU A 101 18.79 -5.56 -8.51
C LEU A 101 18.34 -6.01 -7.11
N ILE A 102 18.90 -7.12 -6.58
CA ILE A 102 18.68 -7.52 -5.18
C ILE A 102 19.20 -6.44 -4.22
N TYR A 103 20.42 -5.94 -4.48
CA TYR A 103 20.97 -4.85 -3.68
C TYR A 103 20.09 -3.58 -3.77
N PHE A 104 19.70 -3.20 -4.98
CA PHE A 104 18.83 -2.05 -5.21
C PHE A 104 17.48 -2.19 -4.48
N ASN A 105 16.82 -3.34 -4.59
CA ASN A 105 15.51 -3.60 -3.97
C ASN A 105 15.58 -3.67 -2.44
N ASN A 106 16.76 -3.97 -1.87
CA ASN A 106 16.90 -4.07 -0.43
C ASN A 106 17.28 -2.74 0.24
N TYR A 107 18.13 -1.94 -0.41
CA TYR A 107 18.70 -0.72 0.20
C TYR A 107 18.16 0.57 -0.41
N ILE A 108 18.09 0.67 -1.73
CA ILE A 108 17.76 1.91 -2.43
C ILE A 108 16.23 2.08 -2.54
N LEU A 109 15.54 1.09 -3.06
CA LEU A 109 14.10 1.16 -3.31
C LEU A 109 13.26 1.45 -2.06
N PRO A 110 13.52 0.84 -0.88
CA PRO A 110 12.75 1.14 0.33
C PRO A 110 12.87 2.59 0.77
N GLU A 111 14.09 3.15 0.67
CA GLU A 111 14.36 4.52 1.08
C GLU A 111 13.70 5.53 0.13
N MET A 112 13.78 5.27 -1.19
CA MET A 112 13.11 6.09 -2.20
C MET A 112 11.59 6.07 -2.02
N ASN A 113 10.99 4.89 -1.80
CA ASN A 113 9.55 4.78 -1.54
C ASN A 113 9.14 5.52 -0.26
N PHE A 114 9.96 5.44 0.79
CA PHE A 114 9.71 6.15 2.03
C PHE A 114 9.71 7.66 1.84
N LYS A 115 10.74 8.20 1.17
CA LYS A 115 10.84 9.63 0.86
C LYS A 115 9.70 10.08 -0.07
N ALA A 116 9.36 9.30 -1.09
CA ALA A 116 8.25 9.60 -1.99
C ALA A 116 6.91 9.70 -1.25
N ARG A 117 6.66 8.80 -0.27
CA ARG A 117 5.45 8.84 0.55
C ARG A 117 5.42 10.05 1.47
N LEU A 118 6.54 10.39 2.12
CA LEU A 118 6.64 11.57 2.96
C LEU A 118 6.38 12.84 2.14
N LEU A 119 7.08 12.98 1.00
CA LEU A 119 6.90 14.11 0.11
C LEU A 119 5.47 14.22 -0.42
N SER A 120 4.85 13.09 -0.79
CA SER A 120 3.44 13.05 -1.18
C SER A 120 2.52 13.55 -0.06
N GLY A 121 2.75 13.09 1.19
CA GLY A 121 1.99 13.55 2.36
C GLY A 121 2.18 15.03 2.66
N ASP A 122 3.40 15.54 2.47
CA ASP A 122 3.71 16.95 2.68
C ASP A 122 3.06 17.84 1.62
N ILE A 123 3.06 17.40 0.35
CA ILE A 123 2.35 18.08 -0.75
C ILE A 123 0.84 18.14 -0.49
N TYR A 124 0.25 17.04 0.00
CA TYR A 124 -1.18 16.99 0.35
C TYR A 124 -1.54 17.97 1.46
N ARG A 125 -0.65 18.14 2.44
CA ARG A 125 -0.88 19.05 3.58
C ARG A 125 -0.65 20.51 3.25
N LYS A 126 0.28 20.82 2.35
CA LYS A 126 0.64 22.19 1.98
C LYS A 126 -0.49 22.96 1.30
N ARG A 127 -1.48 22.23 0.72
CA ARG A 127 -2.58 22.83 -0.04
C ARG A 127 -3.90 22.08 0.15
N PRO A 128 -4.58 22.25 1.30
CA PRO A 128 -5.91 21.66 1.50
C PRO A 128 -6.97 22.24 0.56
N ASP A 129 -6.77 23.47 0.02
CA ASP A 129 -7.61 24.10 -1.00
C ASP A 129 -7.75 23.28 -2.29
N MET A 130 -6.83 22.35 -2.53
CA MET A 130 -6.82 21.53 -3.73
C MET A 130 -7.82 20.39 -3.75
N ASN A 131 -8.17 19.85 -2.59
CA ASN A 131 -9.04 18.70 -2.45
C ASN A 131 -10.47 19.10 -2.03
N ILE A 132 -10.83 20.36 -2.18
CA ILE A 132 -12.19 20.82 -1.90
C ILE A 132 -13.04 20.49 -3.13
N GLU A 133 -13.74 19.35 -3.07
CA GLU A 133 -14.72 18.95 -4.07
C GLU A 133 -16.13 19.31 -3.58
N PRO A 134 -17.00 19.86 -4.44
CA PRO A 134 -18.38 20.14 -4.09
C PRO A 134 -19.10 18.88 -3.61
N GLY A 135 -19.86 19.01 -2.51
CA GLY A 135 -20.63 17.91 -1.95
C GLY A 135 -19.85 16.91 -1.09
N ILE A 136 -18.54 17.07 -0.92
CA ILE A 136 -17.71 16.18 -0.09
C ILE A 136 -17.25 16.93 1.17
N PHE A 137 -17.33 16.23 2.33
CA PHE A 137 -16.81 16.78 3.59
C PHE A 137 -15.28 16.82 3.58
N LEU A 138 -14.73 17.99 3.81
CA LEU A 138 -13.30 18.22 4.03
C LEU A 138 -13.01 18.14 5.53
N ASP A 139 -12.54 16.99 6.00
CA ASP A 139 -12.21 16.74 7.42
C ASP A 139 -10.74 16.96 7.75
N ASN A 140 -9.92 17.39 6.79
CA ASN A 140 -8.47 17.55 6.95
C ASN A 140 -8.06 18.90 7.56
N LEU A 141 -9.02 19.81 7.83
CA LEU A 141 -8.75 21.06 8.51
C LEU A 141 -8.66 20.83 10.03
N PRO A 142 -7.65 21.39 10.72
CA PRO A 142 -7.60 21.38 12.18
C PRO A 142 -8.87 22.05 12.73
N ASP A 143 -9.49 21.44 13.72
CA ASP A 143 -10.66 21.93 14.48
C ASP A 143 -11.94 22.20 13.67
N TYR A 144 -11.92 22.05 12.34
CA TYR A 144 -13.06 22.32 11.47
C TYR A 144 -13.33 21.21 10.47
N SER A 145 -14.61 20.99 10.17
CA SER A 145 -15.10 20.19 9.05
C SER A 145 -15.85 21.11 8.12
N MET A 146 -15.60 21.04 6.82
CA MET A 146 -16.20 21.94 5.85
C MET A 146 -16.80 21.16 4.67
N ILE A 147 -17.95 21.63 4.18
CA ILE A 147 -18.55 21.18 2.92
C ILE A 147 -18.91 22.40 2.08
N ILE A 148 -18.76 22.30 0.77
CA ILE A 148 -19.14 23.36 -0.17
C ILE A 148 -20.14 22.87 -1.20
N GLY A 149 -21.04 23.72 -1.65
CA GLY A 149 -21.99 23.41 -2.72
C GLY A 149 -21.38 23.54 -4.11
N GLY A 150 -20.48 24.48 -4.34
CA GLY A 150 -19.81 24.71 -5.61
C GLY A 150 -18.42 25.33 -5.47
N LYS A 151 -17.57 25.16 -6.48
CA LYS A 151 -16.23 25.76 -6.55
C LYS A 151 -15.93 26.29 -7.95
N THR A 152 -15.55 27.56 -8.01
CA THR A 152 -14.91 28.18 -9.17
C THR A 152 -13.42 28.37 -8.81
N LYS A 153 -12.54 28.69 -9.79
CA LYS A 153 -11.07 28.71 -9.60
C LYS A 153 -10.59 29.30 -8.26
N GLU A 154 -11.23 30.35 -7.75
CA GLU A 154 -10.82 31.04 -6.53
C GLU A 154 -11.93 31.20 -5.49
N LYS A 155 -13.20 30.98 -5.87
CA LYS A 155 -14.35 31.24 -5.04
C LYS A 155 -15.18 29.97 -4.80
N MET A 156 -15.51 29.72 -3.54
CA MET A 156 -16.43 28.67 -3.11
C MET A 156 -17.82 29.26 -2.90
N THR A 157 -18.85 28.48 -3.16
CA THR A 157 -20.26 28.87 -2.93
C THR A 157 -20.93 27.85 -2.00
N ASP A 158 -21.92 28.31 -1.23
CA ASP A 158 -22.62 27.52 -0.22
C ASP A 158 -21.64 26.82 0.73
N VAL A 159 -20.89 27.62 1.47
CA VAL A 159 -19.84 27.13 2.38
C VAL A 159 -20.45 26.87 3.75
N ARG A 160 -20.37 25.63 4.21
CA ARG A 160 -20.83 25.21 5.54
C ARG A 160 -19.66 24.64 6.32
N ILE A 161 -19.44 25.15 7.53
CA ILE A 161 -18.33 24.80 8.39
C ILE A 161 -18.87 24.36 9.74
N PHE A 162 -18.33 23.27 10.25
CA PHE A 162 -18.69 22.70 11.53
C PHE A 162 -17.45 22.64 12.43
N SER A 163 -17.52 23.12 13.64
CA SER A 163 -16.43 23.00 14.61
C SER A 163 -16.31 21.57 15.12
N LYS A 164 -15.06 21.06 15.15
CA LYS A 164 -14.72 19.76 15.74
C LYS A 164 -14.25 19.96 17.18
N GLY A 165 -14.99 19.43 18.14
CA GLY A 165 -14.47 19.21 19.48
C GLY A 165 -14.42 20.43 20.40
N SER A 166 -15.18 21.48 20.17
CA SER A 166 -15.45 22.47 21.22
C SER A 166 -16.24 21.77 22.34
N LYS A 167 -15.64 21.68 23.54
CA LYS A 167 -16.30 21.09 24.71
C LYS A 167 -17.41 21.97 25.26
N GLU A 168 -17.47 23.21 24.82
CA GLU A 168 -18.35 24.25 25.39
C GLU A 168 -19.54 24.59 24.47
N ALA A 169 -19.33 24.63 23.14
CA ALA A 169 -20.41 24.97 22.21
C ALA A 169 -20.22 24.26 20.87
N GLN A 170 -21.31 23.85 20.25
CA GLN A 170 -21.35 23.40 18.86
C GLN A 170 -21.54 24.63 17.97
N THR A 171 -20.55 24.92 17.12
CA THR A 171 -20.59 26.05 16.20
C THR A 171 -20.75 25.57 14.77
N SER A 172 -21.73 26.08 14.06
CA SER A 172 -21.89 25.92 12.63
C SER A 172 -21.95 27.28 11.93
N ILE A 173 -21.23 27.39 10.82
CA ILE A 173 -21.12 28.61 10.03
C ILE A 173 -21.65 28.30 8.64
N HIS A 174 -22.57 29.13 8.17
CA HIS A 174 -23.09 29.08 6.82
C HIS A 174 -22.80 30.37 6.10
N ALA A 175 -22.16 30.32 4.92
CA ALA A 175 -21.83 31.51 4.13
C ALA A 175 -22.18 31.30 2.66
N ASN A 176 -22.70 32.33 2.01
CA ASN A 176 -23.07 32.28 0.59
C ASN A 176 -21.83 32.07 -0.28
N SER A 177 -20.70 32.63 0.13
CA SER A 177 -19.45 32.42 -0.61
C SER A 177 -18.21 32.53 0.32
N GLY A 178 -17.10 31.94 -0.12
CA GLY A 178 -15.85 32.00 0.60
C GLY A 178 -14.63 31.93 -0.32
N ILE A 179 -13.51 32.46 0.16
CA ILE A 179 -12.20 32.42 -0.49
C ILE A 179 -11.21 31.83 0.52
N LEU A 180 -10.51 30.79 0.13
CA LEU A 180 -9.43 30.23 0.93
C LEU A 180 -8.08 30.72 0.41
N SER A 181 -7.40 31.51 1.24
CA SER A 181 -6.07 32.06 0.95
C SER A 181 -5.02 31.36 1.80
N THR A 182 -3.89 30.99 1.22
CA THR A 182 -2.77 30.38 1.92
C THR A 182 -1.76 31.46 2.28
N LEU A 183 -1.48 31.63 3.56
CA LEU A 183 -0.32 32.38 4.07
C LEU A 183 0.82 31.44 4.45
N GLU A 184 2.00 32.00 4.74
CA GLU A 184 3.17 31.17 5.09
C GLU A 184 2.89 30.22 6.27
N ASP A 185 2.17 30.68 7.29
CA ASP A 185 1.93 29.95 8.54
C ASP A 185 0.44 29.68 8.86
N ALA A 186 -0.49 30.04 7.98
CA ALA A 186 -1.91 29.93 8.22
C ALA A 186 -2.75 29.84 6.94
N PHE A 187 -3.93 29.25 7.04
CA PHE A 187 -4.98 29.38 6.04
C PHE A 187 -5.98 30.43 6.50
N LEU A 188 -6.18 31.44 5.67
CA LEU A 188 -7.23 32.43 5.86
C LEU A 188 -8.46 32.05 5.04
N LEU A 189 -9.51 31.65 5.70
CA LEU A 189 -10.80 31.41 5.08
C LEU A 189 -11.66 32.68 5.27
N THR A 190 -11.78 33.45 4.20
CA THR A 190 -12.64 34.64 4.16
C THR A 190 -14.01 34.24 3.65
N LEU A 191 -15.00 34.39 4.48
CA LEU A 191 -16.40 34.10 4.21
C LEU A 191 -17.18 35.41 4.00
N PHE A 192 -18.14 35.37 3.08
CA PHE A 192 -18.99 36.53 2.76
C PHE A 192 -20.46 36.16 2.86
N ASP A 193 -21.23 37.08 3.39
CA ASP A 193 -22.70 37.04 3.50
C ASP A 193 -23.16 35.72 4.14
N GLY A 194 -23.11 35.68 5.47
CA GLY A 194 -23.41 34.44 6.16
C GLY A 194 -23.88 34.62 7.60
N GLU A 195 -24.04 33.50 8.26
CA GLU A 195 -24.48 33.39 9.62
C GLU A 195 -23.70 32.33 10.41
N ILE A 196 -23.49 32.62 11.69
CA ILE A 196 -22.88 31.71 12.65
C ILE A 196 -23.96 31.29 13.64
N HIS A 197 -24.11 30.01 13.82
CA HIS A 197 -24.99 29.40 14.81
C HIS A 197 -24.14 28.77 15.91
N GLU A 198 -24.34 29.21 17.14
CA GLU A 198 -23.67 28.67 18.32
C GLU A 198 -24.70 28.10 19.30
N LEU A 199 -24.53 26.83 19.65
CA LEU A 199 -25.36 26.14 20.63
C LEU A 199 -24.48 25.65 21.78
N GLU A 200 -24.78 26.11 23.01
CA GLU A 200 -24.02 25.71 24.19
C GLU A 200 -24.30 24.26 24.60
N HIS A 201 -23.25 23.48 24.86
CA HIS A 201 -23.36 22.02 25.09
C HIS A 201 -23.92 21.68 26.47
N LYS A 202 -23.79 22.59 27.47
CA LYS A 202 -24.19 22.28 28.85
C LYS A 202 -25.69 22.26 29.09
N ASP A 203 -26.44 23.15 28.44
CA ASP A 203 -27.88 23.32 28.73
C ASP A 203 -28.78 23.28 27.49
N TYR A 204 -28.21 23.28 26.27
CA TYR A 204 -28.91 23.38 24.97
C TYR A 204 -29.96 24.51 24.92
N THR A 205 -29.90 25.45 25.89
CA THR A 205 -30.85 26.55 26.06
C THR A 205 -30.34 27.85 25.47
N ASN A 206 -29.01 28.01 25.42
CA ASN A 206 -28.39 29.21 24.86
C ASN A 206 -28.05 29.03 23.41
N TYR A 207 -28.92 29.51 22.53
CA TYR A 207 -28.68 29.58 21.11
C TYR A 207 -28.40 31.02 20.69
N ARG A 208 -27.28 31.23 19.99
CA ARG A 208 -26.86 32.52 19.46
C ARG A 208 -26.71 32.46 17.95
N ARG A 209 -27.34 33.40 17.24
CA ARG A 209 -27.19 33.60 15.80
C ARG A 209 -26.52 34.94 15.55
N ILE A 210 -25.41 34.91 14.78
CA ILE A 210 -24.63 36.10 14.41
C ILE A 210 -24.67 36.20 12.90
N ILE A 211 -25.15 37.31 12.34
CA ILE A 211 -25.16 37.59 10.91
C ILE A 211 -23.93 38.42 10.59
N PHE A 212 -23.21 38.11 9.52
CA PHE A 212 -22.02 38.83 9.10
C PHE A 212 -22.00 39.10 7.60
N GLU A 213 -21.49 40.21 7.18
CA GLU A 213 -21.17 40.52 5.78
C GLU A 213 -19.83 39.91 5.39
N LYS A 214 -18.83 39.94 6.30
CA LYS A 214 -17.50 39.35 6.10
C LYS A 214 -17.01 38.76 7.42
N HIS A 215 -16.57 37.52 7.35
CA HIS A 215 -15.95 36.81 8.49
C HIS A 215 -14.65 36.14 8.05
N ILE A 216 -13.60 36.25 8.85
CA ILE A 216 -12.30 35.68 8.57
C ILE A 216 -11.97 34.65 9.63
N ILE A 217 -11.81 33.39 9.20
CA ILE A 217 -11.34 32.29 10.05
C ILE A 217 -9.87 32.09 9.78
N ASN A 218 -9.06 32.27 10.80
CA ASN A 218 -7.64 31.95 10.75
C ASN A 218 -7.44 30.52 11.24
N ILE A 219 -7.04 29.63 10.34
CA ILE A 219 -6.76 28.22 10.63
C ILE A 219 -5.24 28.10 10.73
N PRO A 220 -4.67 27.93 11.94
CA PRO A 220 -3.23 27.86 12.11
C PRO A 220 -2.67 26.66 11.35
N ALA A 221 -1.74 26.93 10.44
CA ALA A 221 -1.14 25.93 9.56
C ALA A 221 0.13 25.31 10.15
N LYS A 222 0.42 25.48 11.45
CA LYS A 222 1.66 24.96 12.08
C LYS A 222 1.89 23.47 11.83
N ASP A 223 0.82 22.68 11.67
CA ASP A 223 0.88 21.26 11.32
C ASP A 223 0.78 21.00 9.80
N LEU A 224 0.52 22.03 9.01
CA LEU A 224 0.29 21.97 7.55
C LEU A 224 1.48 22.52 6.75
N LEU A 225 2.43 23.17 7.43
CA LEU A 225 3.71 23.54 6.82
C LEU A 225 4.52 22.27 6.50
N LEU A 226 5.34 22.38 5.46
CA LEU A 226 6.33 21.37 5.06
C LEU A 226 7.37 21.12 6.18
N ASN A 227 6.92 20.79 7.38
CA ASN A 227 7.79 20.13 8.33
C ASN A 227 7.94 18.69 7.82
N ARG A 228 9.12 18.37 7.28
CA ARG A 228 9.54 17.00 7.02
C ARG A 228 9.42 16.25 8.34
N ARG A 229 8.24 15.71 8.61
CA ARG A 229 8.06 14.87 9.81
C ARG A 229 8.93 13.65 9.63
N ASP A 230 9.87 13.47 10.54
CA ASP A 230 10.54 12.19 10.74
C ASP A 230 9.50 11.15 11.19
N SER A 231 8.70 10.68 10.25
CA SER A 231 7.81 9.58 10.48
C SER A 231 8.66 8.33 10.65
N THR A 232 8.76 7.82 11.85
CA THR A 232 9.45 6.55 12.12
C THR A 232 8.67 5.33 11.61
N SER A 233 7.40 5.52 11.20
CA SER A 233 6.54 4.45 10.71
C SER A 233 6.76 4.21 9.21
N ARG A 234 7.24 3.02 8.87
CA ARG A 234 7.43 2.55 7.49
C ARG A 234 6.35 1.53 7.10
N THR A 235 5.85 1.65 5.89
CA THR A 235 4.95 0.66 5.28
C THR A 235 5.74 -0.57 4.81
N ASP A 236 5.04 -1.63 4.42
CA ASP A 236 5.64 -2.87 3.92
C ASP A 236 6.64 -2.67 2.77
N ARG A 237 6.34 -1.80 1.80
CA ARG A 237 7.22 -1.51 0.64
C ARG A 237 8.43 -0.62 0.98
N GLU A 238 8.43 0.00 2.14
CA GLU A 238 9.47 0.92 2.61
C GLU A 238 10.44 0.28 3.60
N MET A 239 10.26 -1.01 3.88
CA MET A 239 11.10 -1.76 4.82
C MET A 239 12.20 -2.51 4.10
N THR A 240 13.38 -2.57 4.72
CA THR A 240 14.47 -3.46 4.33
C THR A 240 14.17 -4.91 4.76
N VAL A 241 14.90 -5.88 4.21
CA VAL A 241 14.76 -7.31 4.59
C VAL A 241 14.88 -7.52 6.11
N PRO A 242 15.87 -6.95 6.83
CA PRO A 242 15.95 -7.10 8.29
C PRO A 242 14.72 -6.54 9.03
N MET A 243 14.19 -5.40 8.57
CA MET A 243 12.99 -4.80 9.17
C MET A 243 11.76 -5.69 8.99
N MET A 244 11.56 -6.24 7.78
CA MET A 244 10.46 -7.16 7.48
C MET A 244 10.56 -8.44 8.31
N THR A 245 11.75 -9.03 8.39
CA THR A 245 12.01 -10.24 9.19
C THR A 245 11.70 -10.00 10.67
N LYS A 246 12.07 -8.84 11.22
CA LYS A 246 11.71 -8.45 12.58
C LYS A 246 10.19 -8.34 12.77
N LYS A 247 9.47 -7.76 11.81
CA LYS A 247 8.00 -7.67 11.85
C LYS A 247 7.35 -9.06 11.79
N ILE A 248 7.79 -9.93 10.88
CA ILE A 248 7.32 -11.32 10.76
C ILE A 248 7.52 -12.07 12.08
N ARG A 249 8.72 -11.96 12.68
CA ARG A 249 9.04 -12.56 14.00
C ARG A 249 8.09 -12.05 15.08
N ASN A 250 7.84 -10.75 15.12
CA ASN A 250 6.91 -10.17 16.10
C ASN A 250 5.47 -10.70 15.94
N TYR A 251 4.97 -10.85 14.70
CA TYR A 251 3.66 -11.46 14.47
C TYR A 251 3.63 -12.94 14.84
N ASN A 252 4.69 -13.70 14.56
CA ASN A 252 4.80 -15.09 15.01
C ASN A 252 4.76 -15.20 16.55
N ASN A 253 5.46 -14.30 17.25
CA ASN A 253 5.42 -14.26 18.73
C ASN A 253 4.00 -13.95 19.24
N ARG A 254 3.31 -12.99 18.63
CA ARG A 254 1.92 -12.67 18.97
C ARG A 254 0.97 -13.87 18.71
N LEU A 255 1.13 -14.55 17.59
CA LEU A 255 0.39 -15.77 17.26
C LEU A 255 0.62 -16.86 18.33
N ASN A 256 1.87 -17.08 18.74
CA ASN A 256 2.20 -18.05 19.80
C ASN A 256 1.55 -17.69 21.14
N VAL A 257 1.44 -16.41 21.46
CA VAL A 257 0.73 -15.97 22.69
C VAL A 257 -0.77 -16.28 22.58
N VAL A 258 -1.38 -16.01 21.43
CA VAL A 258 -2.80 -16.29 21.21
C VAL A 258 -3.07 -17.80 21.26
N TYR A 259 -2.26 -18.63 20.61
CA TYR A 259 -2.38 -20.08 20.68
C TYR A 259 -2.23 -20.63 22.10
N ARG A 260 -1.29 -20.07 22.90
CA ARG A 260 -1.16 -20.45 24.33
C ARG A 260 -2.37 -20.04 25.16
N ARG A 261 -2.97 -18.85 24.90
CA ARG A 261 -4.20 -18.43 25.56
C ARG A 261 -5.35 -19.35 25.21
N LEU A 262 -5.49 -19.70 23.95
CA LEU A 262 -6.50 -20.62 23.46
C LEU A 262 -6.36 -22.01 24.11
N ALA A 263 -5.15 -22.57 24.13
CA ALA A 263 -4.87 -23.85 24.79
C ALA A 263 -5.23 -23.85 26.27
N ARG A 264 -4.90 -22.76 27.00
CA ARG A 264 -5.29 -22.59 28.41
C ARG A 264 -6.81 -22.48 28.60
N ALA A 265 -7.50 -21.83 27.66
CA ALA A 265 -8.96 -21.73 27.70
C ALA A 265 -9.62 -23.11 27.55
N TYR A 266 -9.10 -23.92 26.62
CA TYR A 266 -9.56 -25.33 26.48
C TYR A 266 -9.26 -26.17 27.72
N SER A 267 -8.04 -26.06 28.25
CA SER A 267 -7.68 -26.80 29.48
C SER A 267 -8.60 -26.48 30.66
N ARG A 268 -8.99 -25.22 30.83
CA ARG A 268 -9.91 -24.81 31.90
C ARG A 268 -11.34 -25.27 31.70
N ALA A 269 -11.81 -25.30 30.44
CA ALA A 269 -13.21 -25.59 30.15
C ALA A 269 -13.50 -27.09 29.96
N ILE A 270 -12.55 -27.80 29.33
CA ILE A 270 -12.73 -29.21 28.92
C ILE A 270 -11.79 -30.14 29.71
N GLY A 271 -10.74 -29.59 30.34
CA GLY A 271 -9.74 -30.39 31.08
C GLY A 271 -8.56 -30.84 30.23
N ASP A 272 -8.58 -30.56 28.92
CA ASP A 272 -7.52 -30.94 27.99
C ASP A 272 -6.95 -29.75 27.24
N SER A 273 -5.64 -29.75 26.98
CA SER A 273 -4.91 -28.64 26.33
C SER A 273 -4.95 -28.79 24.80
N LEU A 274 -6.13 -28.61 24.23
CA LEU A 274 -6.35 -28.72 22.80
C LEU A 274 -5.84 -27.48 22.04
N ARG A 275 -5.31 -27.71 20.83
CA ARG A 275 -4.84 -26.65 19.93
C ARG A 275 -5.50 -26.76 18.56
N PRO A 276 -6.74 -26.31 18.40
CA PRO A 276 -7.41 -26.37 17.12
C PRO A 276 -6.70 -25.51 16.10
N LYS A 277 -6.54 -26.04 14.88
CA LYS A 277 -5.93 -25.31 13.76
C LYS A 277 -6.94 -24.40 13.06
N THR A 278 -8.22 -24.77 13.11
CA THR A 278 -9.31 -24.01 12.49
C THR A 278 -10.41 -23.72 13.50
N ILE A 279 -11.20 -22.67 13.24
CA ILE A 279 -12.34 -22.32 14.10
C ILE A 279 -13.37 -23.47 14.14
N GLN A 280 -13.56 -24.18 13.01
CA GLN A 280 -14.46 -25.33 12.92
C GLN A 280 -14.02 -26.47 13.83
N GLN A 281 -12.74 -26.83 13.83
CA GLN A 281 -12.20 -27.81 14.78
C GLN A 281 -12.40 -27.37 16.22
N GLY A 282 -12.24 -26.07 16.48
CA GLY A 282 -12.51 -25.51 17.80
C GLY A 282 -13.93 -25.74 18.27
N TYR A 283 -14.90 -25.50 17.41
CA TYR A 283 -16.30 -25.77 17.72
C TYR A 283 -16.61 -27.26 17.82
N GLN A 284 -16.01 -28.13 17.01
CA GLN A 284 -16.17 -29.59 17.12
C GLN A 284 -15.72 -30.09 18.46
N TYR A 285 -14.59 -29.65 18.99
CA TYR A 285 -14.14 -30.02 20.34
C TYR A 285 -15.11 -29.61 21.43
N ILE A 286 -15.75 -28.43 21.31
CA ILE A 286 -16.79 -27.99 22.25
C ILE A 286 -18.04 -28.88 22.16
N GLN A 287 -18.47 -29.21 20.94
CA GLN A 287 -19.64 -30.08 20.76
C GLN A 287 -19.40 -31.47 21.30
N THR A 288 -18.22 -32.04 21.04
CA THR A 288 -17.84 -33.35 21.63
C THR A 288 -17.84 -33.28 23.16
N ALA A 289 -17.24 -32.25 23.74
CA ALA A 289 -17.24 -32.05 25.18
C ALA A 289 -18.66 -31.85 25.75
N ARG A 290 -19.53 -31.14 25.04
CA ARG A 290 -20.94 -30.96 25.45
C ARG A 290 -21.70 -32.26 25.42
N ASN A 291 -21.51 -33.11 24.41
CA ASN A 291 -22.13 -34.43 24.34
C ASN A 291 -21.67 -35.33 25.49
N VAL A 292 -20.39 -35.37 25.81
CA VAL A 292 -19.86 -36.14 26.96
C VAL A 292 -20.45 -35.64 28.27
N ILE A 293 -20.58 -34.35 28.48
CA ILE A 293 -21.16 -33.77 29.70
C ILE A 293 -22.65 -34.10 29.83
N ASN A 294 -23.40 -34.14 28.74
CA ASN A 294 -24.83 -34.45 28.74
C ASN A 294 -25.12 -35.95 28.96
N THR A 295 -24.17 -36.83 28.61
CA THR A 295 -24.29 -38.28 28.83
C THR A 295 -23.78 -38.72 30.20
N ASP A 296 -23.09 -37.86 30.93
CA ASP A 296 -22.56 -38.17 32.28
C ASP A 296 -23.63 -38.03 33.36
N THR A 297 -24.22 -39.15 33.76
CA THR A 297 -25.26 -39.25 34.80
C THR A 297 -24.73 -39.01 36.21
N THR A 298 -23.43 -38.92 36.43
CA THR A 298 -22.82 -38.74 37.75
C THR A 298 -22.77 -37.28 38.20
N LEU A 299 -23.04 -36.33 37.30
CA LEU A 299 -22.94 -34.91 37.57
C LEU A 299 -24.20 -34.33 38.22
N THR A 300 -24.00 -33.59 39.31
CA THR A 300 -25.10 -32.84 39.96
C THR A 300 -25.53 -31.66 39.04
N HIS A 301 -26.83 -31.31 39.10
CA HIS A 301 -27.39 -30.18 38.30
C HIS A 301 -26.61 -28.87 38.43
N ALA A 302 -26.03 -28.57 39.59
CA ALA A 302 -25.19 -27.39 39.81
C ALA A 302 -23.84 -27.48 39.04
N GLN A 303 -23.23 -28.68 39.03
CA GLN A 303 -21.98 -28.93 38.27
C GLN A 303 -22.22 -28.89 36.77
N LEU A 304 -23.32 -29.41 36.28
CA LEU A 304 -23.75 -29.36 34.88
C LEU A 304 -23.89 -27.91 34.42
N ARG A 305 -24.61 -27.07 35.15
CA ARG A 305 -24.76 -25.64 34.86
C ARG A 305 -23.41 -24.91 34.85
N LYS A 306 -22.48 -25.23 35.75
CA LYS A 306 -21.14 -24.65 35.83
C LYS A 306 -20.30 -25.01 34.58
N LYS A 307 -20.29 -26.29 34.20
CA LYS A 307 -19.58 -26.78 32.99
C LYS A 307 -20.16 -26.15 31.72
N GLU A 308 -21.47 -26.08 31.59
CA GLU A 308 -22.10 -25.46 30.43
C GLU A 308 -21.81 -23.96 30.32
N ARG A 309 -21.79 -23.21 31.42
CA ARG A 309 -21.35 -21.80 31.43
C ARG A 309 -19.90 -21.66 30.97
N SER A 310 -19.01 -22.56 31.36
CA SER A 310 -17.61 -22.54 30.94
C SER A 310 -17.47 -22.83 29.46
N LEU A 311 -18.25 -23.77 28.89
CA LEU A 311 -18.27 -24.04 27.45
C LEU A 311 -18.80 -22.85 26.62
N ARG A 312 -19.88 -22.21 27.08
CA ARG A 312 -20.39 -20.98 26.41
C ARG A 312 -19.40 -19.81 26.48
N SER A 313 -18.65 -19.70 27.58
CA SER A 313 -17.58 -18.72 27.70
C SER A 313 -16.43 -19.01 26.72
N LEU A 314 -16.03 -20.30 26.64
CA LEU A 314 -15.02 -20.77 25.69
C LEU A 314 -15.45 -20.51 24.24
N GLU A 315 -16.71 -20.76 23.89
CA GLU A 315 -17.26 -20.54 22.55
C GLU A 315 -17.14 -19.08 22.10
N ARG A 316 -17.49 -18.14 22.99
CA ARG A 316 -17.30 -16.71 22.73
C ARG A 316 -15.82 -16.33 22.61
N GLN A 317 -14.98 -16.88 23.47
CA GLN A 317 -13.54 -16.61 23.46
C GLN A 317 -12.87 -17.14 22.18
N ILE A 318 -13.23 -18.33 21.70
CA ILE A 318 -12.72 -18.93 20.47
C ILE A 318 -12.93 -18.00 19.28
N LYS A 319 -14.13 -17.46 19.08
CA LYS A 319 -14.42 -16.54 17.98
C LYS A 319 -13.47 -15.35 17.97
N ASN A 320 -13.25 -14.74 19.14
CA ASN A 320 -12.37 -13.59 19.28
C ASN A 320 -10.90 -13.95 19.03
N GLU A 321 -10.42 -15.07 19.61
CA GLU A 321 -9.04 -15.50 19.43
C GLU A 321 -8.75 -15.90 17.97
N PHE A 322 -9.69 -16.57 17.28
CA PHE A 322 -9.53 -16.88 15.84
C PHE A 322 -9.58 -15.66 14.94
N ASN A 323 -10.36 -14.64 15.27
CA ASN A 323 -10.32 -13.35 14.57
C ASN A 323 -8.94 -12.69 14.72
N LEU A 324 -8.34 -12.72 15.92
CA LEU A 324 -6.99 -12.23 16.15
C LEU A 324 -5.94 -13.06 15.39
N ILE A 325 -6.06 -14.39 15.39
CA ILE A 325 -5.18 -15.29 14.62
C ILE A 325 -5.25 -14.93 13.13
N SER A 326 -6.46 -14.81 12.57
CA SER A 326 -6.67 -14.45 11.17
C SER A 326 -6.03 -13.10 10.83
N SER A 327 -6.24 -12.08 11.66
CA SER A 327 -5.66 -10.75 11.48
C SER A 327 -4.12 -10.78 11.53
N TYR A 328 -3.55 -11.49 12.50
CA TYR A 328 -2.08 -11.60 12.61
C TYR A 328 -1.47 -12.43 11.48
N LEU A 329 -2.14 -13.51 11.04
CA LEU A 329 -1.71 -14.29 9.87
C LEU A 329 -1.74 -13.45 8.59
N LYS A 330 -2.82 -12.69 8.36
CA LYS A 330 -2.94 -11.78 7.22
C LYS A 330 -1.81 -10.75 7.21
N SER A 331 -1.54 -10.13 8.37
CA SER A 331 -0.47 -9.15 8.50
C SER A 331 0.91 -9.78 8.30
N ARG A 332 1.18 -10.94 8.92
CA ARG A 332 2.44 -11.70 8.73
C ARG A 332 2.67 -12.06 7.27
N ASN A 333 1.64 -12.61 6.61
CA ASN A 333 1.72 -13.04 5.22
C ASN A 333 1.96 -11.87 4.28
N LYS A 334 1.36 -10.70 4.55
CA LYS A 334 1.62 -9.46 3.81
C LYS A 334 3.11 -9.12 3.79
N TYR A 335 3.77 -9.12 4.96
CA TYR A 335 5.22 -8.87 5.04
C TYR A 335 6.06 -9.99 4.42
N ALA A 336 5.63 -11.25 4.54
CA ALA A 336 6.33 -12.38 3.94
C ALA A 336 6.29 -12.30 2.40
N VAL A 337 5.14 -11.97 1.81
CA VAL A 337 5.00 -11.79 0.36
C VAL A 337 5.94 -10.68 -0.14
N GLU A 338 5.93 -9.51 0.52
CA GLU A 338 6.80 -8.40 0.11
C GLU A 338 8.30 -8.73 0.31
N LEU A 339 8.64 -9.52 1.32
CA LEU A 339 10.01 -10.02 1.51
C LEU A 339 10.43 -10.94 0.36
N HIS A 340 9.58 -11.89 -0.04
CA HIS A 340 9.90 -12.79 -1.15
C HIS A 340 9.97 -12.06 -2.49
N LYS A 341 9.13 -11.06 -2.74
CA LYS A 341 9.18 -10.22 -3.94
C LYS A 341 10.53 -9.54 -4.14
N LYS A 342 11.24 -9.17 -3.07
CA LYS A 342 12.57 -8.55 -3.15
C LYS A 342 13.62 -9.45 -3.80
N PHE A 343 13.40 -10.75 -3.78
CA PHE A 343 14.29 -11.76 -4.40
C PHE A 343 13.69 -12.30 -5.70
N SER A 344 12.39 -12.63 -5.72
CA SER A 344 11.76 -13.27 -6.89
C SER A 344 11.75 -12.36 -8.12
N ILE A 345 11.49 -11.06 -7.94
CA ILE A 345 11.48 -10.09 -9.07
C ILE A 345 12.87 -9.98 -9.72
N PRO A 346 13.99 -9.78 -8.98
CA PRO A 346 15.32 -9.85 -9.58
C PRO A 346 15.64 -11.18 -10.24
N PHE A 347 15.26 -12.29 -9.60
CA PHE A 347 15.53 -13.63 -10.11
C PHE A 347 14.82 -13.91 -11.44
N ALA A 348 13.72 -13.22 -11.71
CA ALA A 348 13.03 -13.28 -13.01
C ALA A 348 13.96 -12.91 -14.18
N SER A 349 14.98 -12.08 -13.97
CA SER A 349 15.96 -11.76 -15.03
C SER A 349 16.68 -13.01 -15.56
N ILE A 350 17.08 -13.93 -14.68
CA ILE A 350 17.71 -15.20 -15.07
C ILE A 350 16.70 -16.11 -15.79
N VAL A 351 15.50 -16.22 -15.22
CA VAL A 351 14.41 -17.04 -15.80
C VAL A 351 14.03 -16.53 -17.18
N PHE A 352 13.95 -15.22 -17.35
CA PHE A 352 13.64 -14.59 -18.64
C PHE A 352 14.70 -14.82 -19.71
N ILE A 353 15.98 -14.92 -19.34
CA ILE A 353 17.04 -15.34 -20.28
C ILE A 353 16.84 -16.81 -20.69
N LEU A 354 16.57 -17.69 -19.72
CA LEU A 354 16.38 -19.12 -19.96
C LEU A 354 15.19 -19.42 -20.88
N ILE A 355 14.11 -18.65 -20.73
CA ILE A 355 12.90 -18.80 -21.56
C ILE A 355 13.03 -18.01 -22.86
N GLY A 356 13.54 -16.79 -22.79
CA GLY A 356 13.60 -15.86 -23.91
C GLY A 356 14.51 -16.31 -25.04
N ALA A 357 15.67 -16.91 -24.72
CA ALA A 357 16.61 -17.36 -25.74
C ALA A 357 16.05 -18.48 -26.61
N PRO A 358 15.50 -19.61 -26.08
CA PRO A 358 14.86 -20.64 -26.90
C PRO A 358 13.66 -20.11 -27.70
N LEU A 359 12.85 -19.28 -27.07
CA LEU A 359 11.65 -18.70 -27.69
C LEU A 359 12.02 -17.82 -28.90
N ALA A 360 13.04 -16.98 -28.76
CA ALA A 360 13.51 -16.12 -29.84
C ALA A 360 14.05 -16.94 -31.04
N MET A 361 14.73 -18.05 -30.77
CA MET A 361 15.20 -18.96 -31.79
C MET A 361 14.09 -19.70 -32.54
N MET A 362 12.98 -19.99 -31.87
CA MET A 362 11.77 -20.57 -32.48
C MET A 362 11.04 -19.58 -33.39
N ALA A 363 11.04 -18.30 -33.00
CA ALA A 363 10.34 -17.22 -33.71
C ALA A 363 11.09 -16.67 -34.95
N ARG A 364 11.91 -17.48 -35.61
CA ARG A 364 12.90 -17.18 -36.68
C ARG A 364 12.54 -16.07 -37.71
N LYS A 365 11.27 -15.77 -37.96
CA LYS A 365 10.84 -14.82 -39.02
C LYS A 365 10.15 -13.56 -38.49
N GLY A 366 10.16 -13.33 -37.20
CA GLY A 366 9.31 -12.30 -36.60
C GLY A 366 9.95 -10.95 -36.32
N GLY A 367 11.26 -10.81 -36.44
CA GLY A 367 11.99 -9.57 -36.17
C GLY A 367 11.69 -8.94 -34.82
N PHE A 368 11.98 -7.64 -34.70
CA PHE A 368 11.75 -6.81 -33.49
C PHE A 368 10.30 -6.81 -33.00
N THR A 369 9.33 -6.76 -33.91
CA THR A 369 7.89 -6.66 -33.58
C THR A 369 7.39 -7.88 -32.83
N VAL A 370 7.75 -9.09 -33.27
CA VAL A 370 7.36 -10.34 -32.62
C VAL A 370 8.06 -10.50 -31.27
N SER A 371 9.33 -10.11 -31.17
CA SER A 371 10.06 -10.12 -29.90
C SER A 371 9.43 -9.19 -28.87
N THR A 372 8.98 -8.01 -29.28
CA THR A 372 8.28 -7.05 -28.41
C THR A 372 6.91 -7.58 -27.99
N ALA A 373 6.13 -8.17 -28.91
CA ALA A 373 4.83 -8.77 -28.60
C ALA A 373 4.95 -9.94 -27.60
N PHE A 374 5.94 -10.82 -27.78
CA PHE A 374 6.22 -11.89 -26.80
C PHE A 374 6.63 -11.34 -25.44
N SER A 375 7.50 -10.30 -25.39
CA SER A 375 7.90 -9.69 -24.13
C SER A 375 6.71 -9.11 -23.37
N LEU A 376 5.81 -8.40 -24.06
CA LEU A 376 4.57 -7.89 -23.48
C LEU A 376 3.65 -9.02 -23.02
N GLY A 377 3.46 -10.07 -23.82
CA GLY A 377 2.65 -11.22 -23.46
C GLY A 377 3.17 -11.93 -22.21
N PHE A 378 4.48 -12.19 -22.12
CA PHE A 378 5.09 -12.78 -20.91
C PHE A 378 4.98 -11.88 -19.69
N PHE A 379 5.10 -10.58 -19.87
CA PHE A 379 4.91 -9.65 -18.78
C PHE A 379 3.49 -9.69 -18.22
N ILE A 380 2.46 -9.71 -19.08
CA ILE A 380 1.06 -9.80 -18.69
C ILE A 380 0.78 -11.12 -17.94
N ILE A 381 1.38 -12.25 -18.40
CA ILE A 381 1.22 -13.56 -17.75
C ILE A 381 1.94 -13.60 -16.39
N TYR A 382 3.10 -12.95 -16.29
CA TYR A 382 3.90 -12.94 -15.06
C TYR A 382 3.32 -12.03 -13.98
N TRP A 383 2.67 -10.92 -14.37
CA TRP A 383 2.10 -9.94 -13.45
C TRP A 383 0.70 -10.34 -12.96
#